data_5a36dd88aab697e6b69d7b2017e77d89
#
_entry.id   5a36dd88aab697e6b69d7b2017e77d89
#
_cell.length_a   1.000
_cell.length_b   1.000
_cell.length_c   1.000
_cell.angle_alpha   90.00
_cell.angle_beta   90.00
_cell.angle_gamma   90.00
#
_symmetry.space_group_name_H-M   'P 1'
#
loop_
_entity.id
_entity.type
_entity.pdbx_description
1 polymer ?
#
loop_
_entity_poly.entity_id
_entity_poly.type
_entity_poly.pdbx_seq_one_letter_code
_entity_poly.pdbx_strand_id
1 'polypeptide(L)'
;IGWTANGMTVWDVADDQVDELGARIGALDFVTHCYRRPRALPAWPYNLFAMVHGASREECATKAGEIRALLGPACQASDILYSTKILKKTGLRIGA
;
A
#
# COMPACT_ATOMS: atom_id res chain seq x y z
N ILE A 1 -3.22 24.52 -0.10
CA ILE A 1 -3.21 23.81 -0.68
C ILE A 1 -3.29 22.39 -0.56
N GLY A 2 -3.64 21.78 0.23
CA GLY A 2 -3.94 20.41 0.23
C GLY A 2 -2.82 19.48 0.12
N TRP A 3 -1.85 19.66 0.93
CA TRP A 3 -0.82 18.68 0.98
C TRP A 3 -1.39 17.42 1.53
N THR A 4 -1.18 16.33 0.83
CA THR A 4 -1.63 15.04 1.33
C THR A 4 -0.45 14.09 1.27
N ALA A 5 -0.48 13.09 2.08
CA ALA A 5 0.51 12.04 2.08
C ALA A 5 -0.08 10.84 1.35
N ASN A 6 0.74 10.21 0.54
CA ASN A 6 0.32 8.99 -0.14
C ASN A 6 1.26 7.88 0.29
N GLY A 7 0.68 6.76 0.65
CA GLY A 7 1.46 5.60 1.03
C GLY A 7 1.09 4.43 0.15
N MET A 8 2.07 3.80 -0.46
CA MET A 8 1.83 2.57 -1.16
C MET A 8 2.08 1.46 -0.16
N THR A 9 1.01 0.84 0.31
CA THR A 9 1.16 -0.25 1.25
C THR A 9 1.31 -1.53 0.48
N VAL A 10 2.25 -2.35 0.88
CA VAL A 10 2.53 -3.61 0.21
C VAL A 10 2.41 -4.72 1.23
N TRP A 11 1.81 -5.82 0.82
CA TRP A 11 1.42 -6.88 1.74
C TRP A 11 1.74 -8.25 1.17
N ASP A 12 2.27 -9.11 2.03
CA ASP A 12 2.50 -10.51 1.70
C ASP A 12 1.32 -11.27 2.29
N VAL A 13 0.35 -11.63 1.47
CA VAL A 13 -0.88 -12.25 1.91
C VAL A 13 -0.93 -13.68 1.40
N ALA A 14 -1.52 -14.56 2.20
CA ALA A 14 -1.66 -15.94 1.80
C ALA A 14 -2.33 -16.03 0.42
N ASP A 15 -1.76 -16.81 -0.46
CA ASP A 15 -2.19 -16.85 -1.87
C ASP A 15 -3.65 -17.28 -2.02
N ASP A 16 -4.15 -18.12 -1.14
CA ASP A 16 -5.53 -18.57 -1.23
C ASP A 16 -6.52 -17.57 -0.68
N GLN A 17 -6.05 -16.46 -0.11
CA GLN A 17 -6.93 -15.44 0.45
C GLN A 17 -6.72 -14.07 -0.16
N VAL A 18 -5.69 -13.91 -0.98
CA VAL A 18 -5.33 -12.59 -1.46
C VAL A 18 -6.40 -11.95 -2.33
N ASP A 19 -7.11 -12.73 -3.12
CA ASP A 19 -8.14 -12.18 -3.99
C ASP A 19 -9.33 -11.66 -3.18
N GLU A 20 -9.78 -12.44 -2.21
CA GLU A 20 -10.91 -12.04 -1.39
C GLU A 20 -10.56 -10.86 -0.50
N LEU A 21 -9.41 -10.93 0.16
CA LEU A 21 -9.03 -9.86 1.06
C LEU A 21 -8.67 -8.60 0.28
N GLY A 22 -8.09 -8.73 -0.90
CA GLY A 22 -7.82 -7.58 -1.74
C GLY A 22 -9.11 -6.87 -2.15
N ALA A 23 -10.17 -7.60 -2.40
CA ALA A 23 -11.45 -6.99 -2.74
C ALA A 23 -11.99 -6.21 -1.56
N ARG A 24 -11.83 -6.73 -0.35
CA ARG A 24 -12.28 -6.03 0.84
C ARG A 24 -11.48 -4.75 1.08
N ILE A 25 -10.18 -4.82 0.89
CA ILE A 25 -9.33 -3.67 1.06
C ILE A 25 -9.65 -2.60 0.02
N GLY A 26 -9.86 -3.02 -1.21
CA GLY A 26 -10.19 -2.08 -2.28
C GLY A 26 -11.51 -1.35 -2.07
N ALA A 27 -12.38 -1.87 -1.20
CA ALA A 27 -13.64 -1.24 -0.90
C ALA A 27 -13.53 -0.20 0.22
N LEU A 28 -12.38 -0.07 0.84
CA LEU A 28 -12.22 0.88 1.93
C LEU A 28 -12.15 2.31 1.39
N ASP A 29 -12.74 3.25 2.11
CA ASP A 29 -12.83 4.62 1.65
C ASP A 29 -11.48 5.27 1.42
N PHE A 30 -10.49 4.92 2.22
CA PHE A 30 -9.19 5.58 2.13
C PHE A 30 -8.23 4.87 1.18
N VAL A 31 -8.69 3.84 0.50
CA VAL A 31 -7.87 3.12 -0.47
C VAL A 31 -8.30 3.57 -1.86
N THR A 32 -7.38 4.16 -2.61
CA THR A 32 -7.71 4.62 -3.94
C THR A 32 -7.47 3.57 -5.00
N HIS A 33 -6.44 2.75 -4.79
CA HIS A 33 -6.14 1.67 -5.73
C HIS A 33 -5.72 0.45 -4.94
N CYS A 34 -6.19 -0.71 -5.34
CA CYS A 34 -5.76 -1.95 -4.71
C CYS A 34 -5.68 -3.00 -5.79
N TYR A 35 -4.53 -3.66 -5.90
CA TYR A 35 -4.38 -4.67 -6.94
C TYR A 35 -3.37 -5.71 -6.51
N ARG A 36 -3.51 -6.88 -7.10
CA ARG A 36 -2.65 -8.00 -6.85
C ARG A 36 -1.54 -8.00 -7.86
N ARG A 37 -0.35 -8.40 -7.44
CA ARG A 37 0.79 -8.51 -8.34
C ARG A 37 1.56 -9.77 -7.99
N PRO A 38 2.24 -10.38 -8.96
CA PRO A 38 3.04 -11.56 -8.63
C PRO A 38 4.23 -11.18 -7.78
N ARG A 39 4.62 -12.10 -6.91
CA ARG A 39 5.82 -11.90 -6.12
C ARG A 39 7.05 -11.99 -6.99
N ALA A 40 8.11 -11.31 -6.59
CA ALA A 40 9.40 -11.40 -7.27
C ALA A 40 10.43 -11.83 -6.24
N LEU A 41 10.32 -13.08 -5.83
CA LEU A 41 11.21 -13.63 -4.80
C LEU A 41 12.64 -13.73 -5.30
N PRO A 42 13.58 -13.65 -4.40
CA PRO A 42 13.43 -13.47 -2.97
C PRO A 42 13.32 -12.01 -2.55
N ALA A 43 13.59 -11.08 -3.41
CA ALA A 43 13.70 -9.69 -3.03
C ALA A 43 12.37 -9.02 -2.76
N TRP A 44 11.31 -9.47 -3.41
CA TRP A 44 10.02 -8.81 -3.31
C TRP A 44 8.91 -9.82 -3.05
N PRO A 45 8.60 -10.07 -1.77
CA PRO A 45 7.61 -11.10 -1.44
C PRO A 45 6.15 -10.62 -1.46
N TYR A 46 5.93 -9.35 -1.76
CA TYR A 46 4.61 -8.78 -1.63
C TYR A 46 3.75 -9.08 -2.85
N ASN A 47 2.53 -9.51 -2.62
CA ASN A 47 1.60 -9.87 -3.69
C ASN A 47 0.34 -9.01 -3.70
N LEU A 48 0.21 -8.05 -2.78
CA LEU A 48 -0.95 -7.17 -2.76
C LEU A 48 -0.48 -5.76 -2.50
N PHE A 49 -0.99 -4.82 -3.28
CA PHE A 49 -0.62 -3.42 -3.19
C PHE A 49 -1.88 -2.61 -2.94
N ALA A 50 -1.85 -1.69 -2.02
CA ALA A 50 -2.98 -0.82 -1.75
C ALA A 50 -2.47 0.60 -1.55
N MET A 51 -2.95 1.52 -2.38
CA MET A 51 -2.57 2.92 -2.24
C MET A 51 -3.48 3.57 -1.22
N VAL A 52 -2.88 4.15 -0.21
CA VAL A 52 -3.58 4.78 0.89
C VAL A 52 -3.24 6.27 0.89
N HIS A 53 -4.21 7.12 1.14
CA HIS A 53 -3.95 8.53 1.22
C HIS A 53 -4.46 9.09 2.54
N GLY A 54 -3.86 10.18 2.99
CA GLY A 54 -4.23 10.82 4.23
C GLY A 54 -3.62 12.20 4.28
N ALA A 55 -3.92 12.93 5.33
CA ALA A 55 -3.39 14.26 5.48
C ALA A 55 -1.94 14.25 5.94
N SER A 56 -1.47 13.16 6.51
CA SER A 56 -0.12 13.06 7.02
C SER A 56 0.35 11.63 6.96
N ARG A 57 1.64 11.43 7.18
CA ARG A 57 2.17 10.08 7.25
C ARG A 57 1.57 9.30 8.41
N GLU A 58 1.34 9.99 9.53
CA GLU A 58 0.73 9.31 10.67
C GLU A 58 -0.66 8.81 10.32
N GLU A 59 -1.40 9.58 9.56
CA GLU A 59 -2.72 9.14 9.17
C GLU A 59 -2.63 7.94 8.23
N CYS A 60 -1.71 7.97 7.29
CA CYS A 60 -1.51 6.83 6.40
C CYS A 60 -1.10 5.60 7.19
N ALA A 61 -0.25 5.76 8.20
CA ALA A 61 0.17 4.62 9.01
C ALA A 61 -0.99 4.05 9.81
N THR A 62 -1.87 4.91 10.31
CA THR A 62 -3.06 4.44 11.02
C THR A 62 -3.97 3.66 10.11
N LYS A 63 -4.16 4.15 8.88
CA LYS A 63 -5.00 3.45 7.92
C LYS A 63 -4.39 2.14 7.48
N ALA A 64 -3.08 2.10 7.34
CA ALA A 64 -2.39 0.85 7.04
C ALA A 64 -2.60 -0.15 8.18
N GLY A 65 -2.65 0.33 9.42
CA GLY A 65 -2.95 -0.52 10.55
C GLY A 65 -4.35 -1.13 10.46
N GLU A 66 -5.31 -0.39 9.90
CA GLU A 66 -6.64 -0.94 9.71
C GLU A 66 -6.63 -2.04 8.65
N ILE A 67 -5.85 -1.85 7.58
CA ILE A 67 -5.71 -2.88 6.56
C ILE A 67 -5.08 -4.12 7.19
N ARG A 68 -4.05 -3.92 8.01
CA ARG A 68 -3.39 -5.05 8.64
C ARG A 68 -4.35 -5.82 9.53
N ALA A 69 -5.20 -5.11 10.27
CA ALA A 69 -6.19 -5.77 11.11
C ALA A 69 -7.20 -6.56 10.28
N LEU A 70 -7.55 -6.02 9.12
CA LEU A 70 -8.48 -6.72 8.25
C LEU A 70 -7.84 -7.98 7.68
N LEU A 71 -6.56 -7.92 7.33
CA LEU A 71 -5.86 -9.08 6.80
C LEU A 71 -5.61 -10.13 7.89
N GLY A 72 -5.37 -9.69 9.10
CA GLY A 72 -5.17 -10.61 10.23
C GLY A 72 -4.06 -11.59 9.98
N PRO A 73 -4.27 -12.86 10.31
CA PRO A 73 -3.21 -13.85 10.19
C PRO A 73 -2.83 -14.17 8.75
N ALA A 74 -3.59 -13.72 7.77
CA ALA A 74 -3.22 -13.95 6.38
C ALA A 74 -2.05 -13.09 5.97
N CYS A 75 -1.77 -12.01 6.70
CA CYS A 75 -0.67 -11.13 6.39
C CYS A 75 0.61 -11.62 7.03
N GLN A 76 1.61 -11.93 6.23
CA GLN A 76 2.87 -12.44 6.73
C GLN A 76 3.92 -11.36 6.83
N ALA A 77 3.85 -10.35 5.97
CA ALA A 77 4.80 -9.25 6.00
C ALA A 77 4.16 -8.05 5.31
N SER A 78 4.65 -6.86 5.63
CA SER A 78 4.11 -5.66 5.01
C SER A 78 5.12 -4.54 5.11
N ASP A 79 4.91 -3.51 4.29
CA ASP A 79 5.73 -2.31 4.33
C ASP A 79 4.91 -1.16 3.78
N ILE A 80 5.37 0.05 3.98
CA ILE A 80 4.71 1.23 3.45
C ILE A 80 5.78 2.08 2.78
N LEU A 81 5.54 2.41 1.52
CA LEU A 81 6.45 3.27 0.78
C LEU A 81 5.76 4.61 0.60
N TYR A 82 6.30 5.65 1.22
CA TYR A 82 5.71 6.97 1.15
C TYR A 82 6.29 7.72 -0.03
N SER A 83 5.42 8.42 -0.75
CA SER A 83 5.93 9.30 -1.78
C SER A 83 6.00 10.69 -1.21
N THR A 84 7.01 11.43 -1.61
CA THR A 84 7.15 12.78 -1.16
C THR A 84 6.92 13.66 -2.34
N LYS A 85 6.38 14.81 -2.07
CA LYS A 85 6.09 15.66 -3.10
C LYS A 85 7.25 16.26 -3.69
N ILE A 86 8.33 16.22 -3.08
CA ILE A 86 9.48 16.77 -3.61
C ILE A 86 9.87 16.14 -4.89
N LEU A 87 9.52 14.90 -5.07
CA LEU A 87 9.87 14.24 -6.24
C LEU A 87 9.44 14.92 -7.46
N LYS A 88 8.38 15.62 -7.36
CA LYS A 88 7.86 16.12 -8.52
C LYS A 88 8.75 16.99 -9.22
N LYS A 89 9.60 17.67 -8.57
CA LYS A 89 10.39 18.51 -9.27
C LYS A 89 11.49 17.82 -9.90
N THR A 90 11.98 16.89 -9.38
CA THR A 90 13.06 16.30 -9.98
C THR A 90 12.61 15.36 -10.95
N GLY A 91 11.58 15.20 -10.88
CA GLY A 91 11.15 14.19 -11.64
C GLY A 91 11.87 13.84 -12.75
N LEU A 92 11.99 14.13 -12.53
CA LEU A 92 12.32 13.80 -13.04
C LEU A 92 13.13 13.17 -13.40
N ARG A 93 13.56 13.02 -13.53
CA ARG A 93 14.31 12.45 -13.76
C ARG A 93 14.58 11.48 -13.59
N ILE A 94 14.25 11.26 -13.51
CA ILE A 94 14.57 10.44 -13.15
C ILE A 94 14.54 9.54 -13.47
N GLY A 95 14.35 9.33 -13.71
CA GLY A 95 14.31 8.50 -13.81
C GLY A 95 14.75 8.18 -14.14
N ALA A 96 14.95 8.46 -14.43
CA ALA A 96 15.35 8.18 -14.49
C ALA A 96 15.47 8.05 -14.40
#